data_202d024881d92d938b4530f6ccda64ec
#
_entry.id   202d024881d92d938b4530f6ccda64ec
#
_cell.length_a   1.000
_cell.length_b   1.000
_cell.length_c   1.000
_cell.angle_alpha   90.00
_cell.angle_beta   90.00
_cell.angle_gamma   90.00
#
_symmetry.space_group_name_H-M   'P 1'
#
loop_
_entity.id
_entity.type
_entity.pdbx_description
1 polymer ?
#
loop_
_entity_poly.entity_id
_entity_poly.type
_entity_poly.pdbx_seq_one_letter_code
_entity_poly.pdbx_strand_id
1 'polypeptide(L)'
;MNYKDTSEETLNKHINHILDICDSIPVDKITILTGGNALGKSLIRKQLTFYISNKKDIPANKAVISVSMQTRTESRPEYSALSEMNHDLPWCSTSDSTINLLNGMLSHAKNKFIVIDELEIGMSREVQTGVCHMLNEKFPDILKHNYGILVITHSEDVVKNLKHDNFINIEGMSEEQWLTRDIIPVDPSDLETWATALFKAVRDRQK
;
A
#
# COMPACT_ATOMS: atom_id res chain seq x y z
N MET A 1 2.41 19.81 -1.20
CA MET A 1 3.71 19.54 -1.88
C MET A 1 3.82 20.36 -3.16
N ASN A 2 5.02 20.83 -3.54
CA ASN A 2 5.23 21.57 -4.79
C ASN A 2 5.73 20.64 -5.90
N TYR A 3 4.83 20.12 -6.74
CA TYR A 3 5.16 19.20 -7.83
C TYR A 3 5.95 19.84 -8.99
N LYS A 4 6.09 21.18 -8.98
CA LYS A 4 6.83 21.93 -10.02
C LYS A 4 8.35 21.96 -9.76
N ASP A 5 8.75 21.74 -8.51
CA ASP A 5 10.16 21.76 -8.14
C ASP A 5 10.77 20.34 -8.24
N THR A 6 11.37 20.06 -9.38
CA THR A 6 12.07 18.80 -9.65
C THR A 6 13.60 18.93 -9.50
N SER A 7 14.07 19.91 -8.72
CA SER A 7 15.50 20.03 -8.42
C SER A 7 16.04 18.78 -7.72
N GLU A 8 17.31 18.48 -7.95
CA GLU A 8 17.98 17.32 -7.35
C GLU A 8 17.92 17.36 -5.82
N GLU A 9 18.04 18.54 -5.22
CA GLU A 9 17.93 18.75 -3.79
C GLU A 9 16.54 18.37 -3.26
N THR A 10 15.48 18.87 -3.91
CA THR A 10 14.08 18.57 -3.54
C THR A 10 13.76 17.09 -3.69
N LEU A 11 14.18 16.46 -4.79
CA LEU A 11 13.98 15.02 -5.02
C LEU A 11 14.75 14.19 -3.99
N ASN A 12 16.00 14.54 -3.68
CA ASN A 12 16.80 13.85 -2.68
C ASN A 12 16.19 13.95 -1.28
N LYS A 13 15.73 15.14 -0.90
CA LYS A 13 15.02 15.34 0.36
C LYS A 13 13.75 14.47 0.45
N HIS A 14 12.99 14.42 -0.62
CA HIS A 14 11.78 13.60 -0.68
C HIS A 14 12.07 12.09 -0.60
N ILE A 15 13.11 11.62 -1.30
CA ILE A 15 13.51 10.21 -1.22
C ILE A 15 13.97 9.85 0.20
N ASN A 16 14.74 10.71 0.86
CA ASN A 16 15.14 10.47 2.25
C ASN A 16 13.93 10.41 3.17
N HIS A 17 12.97 11.32 3.01
CA HIS A 17 11.72 11.28 3.75
C HIS A 17 10.93 9.97 3.54
N ILE A 18 10.90 9.44 2.31
CA ILE A 18 10.30 8.11 2.03
C ILE A 18 11.03 7.00 2.79
N LEU A 19 12.35 7.04 2.86
CA LEU A 19 13.14 6.06 3.61
C LEU A 19 12.86 6.16 5.11
N ASP A 20 12.80 7.37 5.66
CA ASP A 20 12.44 7.61 7.06
C ASP A 20 11.04 7.06 7.39
N ILE A 21 10.08 7.21 6.46
CA ILE A 21 8.76 6.61 6.61
C ILE A 21 8.85 5.08 6.66
N CYS A 22 9.64 4.44 5.77
CA CYS A 22 9.82 2.99 5.80
C CYS A 22 10.37 2.51 7.14
N ASP A 23 11.34 3.23 7.71
CA ASP A 23 11.95 2.93 9.00
C ASP A 23 10.96 3.13 10.17
N SER A 24 10.01 4.05 10.02
CA SER A 24 9.00 4.35 11.03
C SER A 24 7.82 3.39 11.05
N ILE A 25 7.61 2.57 9.99
CA ILE A 25 6.54 1.59 9.95
C ILE A 25 6.76 0.51 11.02
N PRO A 26 5.88 0.41 12.01
CA PRO A 26 6.05 -0.53 13.10
C PRO A 26 5.79 -1.96 12.61
N VAL A 27 6.51 -2.90 13.20
CA VAL A 27 6.18 -4.33 13.13
C VAL A 27 5.12 -4.67 14.18
N ASP A 28 4.41 -5.78 13.96
CA ASP A 28 3.38 -6.31 14.86
C ASP A 28 2.18 -5.36 15.08
N LYS A 29 1.92 -4.48 14.10
CA LYS A 29 0.84 -3.50 14.11
C LYS A 29 0.13 -3.40 12.77
N ILE A 30 -1.08 -2.83 12.80
CA ILE A 30 -1.85 -2.44 11.63
C ILE A 30 -1.58 -0.96 11.37
N THR A 31 -1.00 -0.65 10.21
CA THR A 31 -0.68 0.73 9.82
C THR A 31 -1.47 1.10 8.56
N ILE A 32 -2.07 2.27 8.55
CA ILE A 32 -2.59 2.91 7.33
C ILE A 32 -1.56 3.90 6.81
N LEU A 33 -1.28 3.83 5.52
CA LEU A 33 -0.45 4.78 4.80
C LEU A 33 -1.28 5.51 3.75
N THR A 34 -1.27 6.84 3.83
CA THR A 34 -1.94 7.73 2.88
C THR A 34 -0.95 8.71 2.25
N GLY A 35 -1.41 9.45 1.25
CA GLY A 35 -0.65 10.50 0.58
C GLY A 35 -1.18 10.75 -0.82
N GLY A 36 -0.81 11.89 -1.41
CA GLY A 36 -1.16 12.25 -2.78
C GLY A 36 -0.61 11.25 -3.82
N ASN A 37 -1.08 11.40 -5.06
CA ASN A 37 -0.56 10.64 -6.19
C ASN A 37 0.91 11.02 -6.45
N ALA A 38 1.68 10.09 -6.99
CA ALA A 38 3.09 10.27 -7.34
C ALA A 38 4.04 10.61 -6.15
N LEU A 39 3.59 10.55 -4.89
CA LEU A 39 4.41 10.83 -3.72
C LEU A 39 5.30 9.65 -3.28
N GLY A 40 5.28 8.54 -3.99
CA GLY A 40 6.21 7.43 -3.73
C GLY A 40 5.64 6.28 -2.88
N LYS A 41 4.30 6.14 -2.72
CA LYS A 41 3.70 4.98 -2.03
C LYS A 41 4.18 3.65 -2.58
N SER A 42 4.27 3.52 -3.92
CA SER A 42 4.82 2.33 -4.57
C SER A 42 6.31 2.11 -4.29
N LEU A 43 7.06 3.20 -4.02
CA LEU A 43 8.46 3.11 -3.60
C LEU A 43 8.56 2.61 -2.17
N ILE A 44 7.72 3.12 -1.26
CA ILE A 44 7.61 2.61 0.12
C ILE A 44 7.34 1.10 0.11
N ARG A 45 6.37 0.64 -0.68
CA ARG A 45 6.07 -0.79 -0.83
C ARG A 45 7.30 -1.61 -1.24
N LYS A 46 8.10 -1.11 -2.20
CA LYS A 46 9.32 -1.80 -2.65
C LYS A 46 10.42 -1.81 -1.58
N GLN A 47 10.65 -0.67 -0.93
CA GLN A 47 11.69 -0.53 0.09
C GLN A 47 11.35 -1.32 1.35
N LEU A 48 10.07 -1.41 1.71
CA LEU A 48 9.61 -2.16 2.88
C LEU A 48 10.04 -3.64 2.83
N THR A 49 10.13 -4.24 1.64
CA THR A 49 10.61 -5.61 1.48
C THR A 49 12.04 -5.77 2.00
N PHE A 50 12.95 -4.87 1.65
CA PHE A 50 14.33 -4.89 2.15
C PHE A 50 14.40 -4.56 3.64
N TYR A 51 13.63 -3.58 4.08
CA TYR A 51 13.58 -3.17 5.48
C TYR A 51 13.13 -4.32 6.40
N ILE A 52 12.02 -4.96 6.09
CA ILE A 52 11.49 -6.09 6.88
C ILE A 52 12.44 -7.30 6.81
N SER A 53 13.02 -7.58 5.64
CA SER A 53 14.03 -8.63 5.48
C SER A 53 15.19 -8.44 6.44
N ASN A 54 15.76 -7.25 6.47
CA ASN A 54 16.89 -6.92 7.35
C ASN A 54 16.48 -6.95 8.83
N LYS A 55 15.31 -6.38 9.18
CA LYS A 55 14.85 -6.31 10.57
C LYS A 55 14.52 -7.67 11.18
N LYS A 56 14.06 -8.62 10.37
CA LYS A 56 13.65 -9.95 10.82
C LYS A 56 14.65 -11.05 10.42
N ASP A 57 15.77 -10.70 9.78
CA ASP A 57 16.81 -11.62 9.29
C ASP A 57 16.23 -12.77 8.44
N ILE A 58 15.41 -12.42 7.49
CA ILE A 58 14.74 -13.36 6.57
C ILE A 58 14.98 -12.97 5.11
N PRO A 59 15.02 -13.93 4.17
CA PRO A 59 15.17 -13.62 2.75
C PRO A 59 14.09 -12.66 2.25
N ALA A 60 14.47 -11.66 1.48
CA ALA A 60 13.57 -10.59 1.00
C ALA A 60 12.33 -11.14 0.28
N ASN A 61 12.47 -12.19 -0.52
CA ASN A 61 11.37 -12.86 -1.21
C ASN A 61 10.39 -13.60 -0.29
N LYS A 62 10.75 -13.75 0.99
CA LYS A 62 9.92 -14.39 2.02
C LYS A 62 9.41 -13.41 3.08
N ALA A 63 9.91 -12.17 3.09
CA ALA A 63 9.63 -11.20 4.13
C ALA A 63 8.26 -10.53 3.99
N VAL A 64 7.85 -10.23 2.77
CA VAL A 64 6.63 -9.46 2.49
C VAL A 64 5.74 -10.20 1.51
N ILE A 65 4.44 -10.17 1.75
CA ILE A 65 3.41 -10.53 0.78
C ILE A 65 2.58 -9.29 0.48
N SER A 66 2.35 -8.98 -0.79
CA SER A 66 1.59 -7.81 -1.19
C SER A 66 0.47 -8.15 -2.15
N VAL A 67 -0.68 -7.52 -1.95
CA VAL A 67 -1.78 -7.46 -2.91
C VAL A 67 -1.94 -6.02 -3.35
N SER A 68 -1.92 -5.80 -4.66
CA SER A 68 -2.25 -4.52 -5.29
C SER A 68 -3.33 -4.75 -6.33
N MET A 69 -4.27 -3.84 -6.43
CA MET A 69 -5.32 -3.92 -7.46
C MET A 69 -4.73 -3.81 -8.88
N GLN A 70 -3.57 -3.18 -9.04
CA GLN A 70 -2.84 -3.15 -10.31
C GLN A 70 -2.32 -4.54 -10.72
N THR A 71 -1.95 -5.40 -9.76
CA THR A 71 -1.44 -6.74 -10.04
C THR A 71 -2.52 -7.74 -10.42
N ARG A 72 -3.79 -7.38 -10.31
CA ARG A 72 -4.93 -8.20 -10.76
C ARG A 72 -4.90 -8.52 -12.25
N THR A 73 -4.33 -7.63 -13.06
CA THR A 73 -4.22 -7.75 -14.52
C THR A 73 -2.88 -8.30 -14.98
N GLU A 74 -1.89 -8.40 -14.09
CA GLU A 74 -0.59 -8.97 -14.39
C GLU A 74 -0.54 -10.43 -13.95
N SER A 75 -0.52 -11.35 -14.91
CA SER A 75 -0.31 -12.79 -14.70
C SER A 75 1.13 -13.03 -14.22
N ARG A 76 1.40 -12.84 -12.92
CA ARG A 76 2.69 -13.22 -12.32
C ARG A 76 2.62 -14.67 -11.82
N PRO A 77 3.67 -15.48 -12.05
CA PRO A 77 3.72 -16.89 -11.60
C PRO A 77 3.50 -17.07 -10.10
N GLU A 78 3.83 -16.05 -9.29
CA GLU A 78 3.66 -16.05 -7.83
C GLU A 78 2.19 -16.03 -7.39
N TYR A 79 1.30 -15.60 -8.29
CA TYR A 79 -0.16 -15.55 -8.07
C TYR A 79 -0.91 -16.65 -8.84
N SER A 80 -0.21 -17.46 -9.65
CA SER A 80 -0.84 -18.53 -10.43
C SER A 80 -1.52 -19.54 -9.51
N ALA A 81 -0.92 -19.88 -8.37
CA ALA A 81 -1.56 -20.75 -7.38
C ALA A 81 -2.82 -20.13 -6.75
N LEU A 82 -2.90 -18.81 -6.63
CA LEU A 82 -4.10 -18.09 -6.18
C LEU A 82 -5.10 -17.87 -7.33
N SER A 83 -4.61 -17.74 -8.57
CA SER A 83 -5.45 -17.61 -9.77
C SER A 83 -6.07 -18.96 -10.19
N GLU A 84 -5.42 -20.08 -9.93
CA GLU A 84 -5.99 -21.42 -10.18
C GLU A 84 -7.25 -21.66 -9.35
N MET A 85 -7.38 -21.04 -8.17
CA MET A 85 -8.62 -21.08 -7.38
C MET A 85 -9.75 -20.20 -7.95
N ASN A 86 -9.43 -19.28 -8.86
CA ASN A 86 -10.39 -18.31 -9.43
C ASN A 86 -10.79 -18.59 -10.88
N HIS A 87 -10.28 -19.66 -11.52
CA HIS A 87 -10.55 -19.95 -12.93
C HIS A 87 -12.01 -20.31 -13.27
N ASP A 88 -12.84 -20.58 -12.25
CA ASP A 88 -14.22 -21.02 -12.48
C ASP A 88 -15.29 -19.91 -12.43
N LEU A 89 -14.91 -18.63 -12.30
CA LEU A 89 -15.87 -17.54 -12.19
C LEU A 89 -15.67 -16.42 -13.23
N PRO A 90 -15.99 -16.66 -14.52
CA PRO A 90 -15.85 -15.66 -15.58
C PRO A 90 -16.77 -14.43 -15.43
N TRP A 91 -17.66 -14.42 -14.45
CA TRP A 91 -18.69 -13.39 -14.23
C TRP A 91 -18.59 -12.66 -12.89
N CYS A 92 -17.49 -12.79 -12.15
CA CYS A 92 -17.30 -12.06 -10.89
C CYS A 92 -17.15 -10.56 -11.13
N SER A 93 -17.82 -9.77 -10.31
CA SER A 93 -17.59 -8.33 -10.25
C SER A 93 -16.15 -8.03 -9.81
N THR A 94 -15.67 -6.82 -10.10
CA THR A 94 -14.36 -6.33 -9.65
C THR A 94 -14.21 -6.47 -8.13
N SER A 95 -15.28 -6.17 -7.38
CA SER A 95 -15.32 -6.27 -5.92
C SER A 95 -15.19 -7.72 -5.44
N ASP A 96 -15.90 -8.67 -6.05
CA ASP A 96 -15.84 -10.10 -5.67
C ASP A 96 -14.44 -10.66 -5.91
N SER A 97 -13.83 -10.33 -7.04
CA SER A 97 -12.46 -10.74 -7.36
C SER A 97 -11.46 -10.21 -6.33
N THR A 98 -11.63 -8.98 -5.88
CA THR A 98 -10.78 -8.37 -4.85
C THR A 98 -10.95 -9.03 -3.49
N ILE A 99 -12.20 -9.28 -3.07
CA ILE A 99 -12.50 -9.94 -1.79
C ILE A 99 -11.94 -11.37 -1.78
N ASN A 100 -12.09 -12.11 -2.87
CA ASN A 100 -11.54 -13.45 -3.00
C ASN A 100 -10.01 -13.46 -2.96
N LEU A 101 -9.36 -12.52 -3.64
CA LEU A 101 -7.91 -12.37 -3.61
C LEU A 101 -7.40 -12.03 -2.21
N LEU A 102 -8.06 -11.10 -1.51
CA LEU A 102 -7.74 -10.75 -0.12
C LEU A 102 -7.89 -11.95 0.80
N ASN A 103 -9.01 -12.68 0.72
CA ASN A 103 -9.25 -13.85 1.52
C ASN A 103 -8.21 -14.95 1.26
N GLY A 104 -7.89 -15.21 0.00
CA GLY A 104 -6.86 -16.18 -0.39
C GLY A 104 -5.48 -15.79 0.16
N MET A 105 -5.07 -14.54 -0.01
CA MET A 105 -3.79 -14.06 0.53
C MET A 105 -3.75 -14.17 2.06
N LEU A 106 -4.78 -13.68 2.74
CA LEU A 106 -4.80 -13.63 4.21
C LEU A 106 -4.81 -15.02 4.84
N SER A 107 -5.47 -16.01 4.21
CA SER A 107 -5.50 -17.40 4.71
C SER A 107 -4.16 -18.12 4.58
N HIS A 108 -3.30 -17.71 3.64
CA HIS A 108 -2.00 -18.32 3.39
C HIS A 108 -0.82 -17.52 3.98
N ALA A 109 -1.05 -16.31 4.46
CA ALA A 109 -0.01 -15.48 5.05
C ALA A 109 0.41 -16.03 6.42
N LYS A 110 1.68 -16.46 6.53
CA LYS A 110 2.31 -16.85 7.80
C LYS A 110 3.76 -16.37 7.80
N ASN A 111 4.19 -15.77 8.90
CA ASN A 111 5.53 -15.21 9.06
C ASN A 111 5.85 -14.21 7.92
N LYS A 112 4.93 -13.30 7.65
CA LYS A 112 5.02 -12.29 6.60
C LYS A 112 4.71 -10.91 7.15
N PHE A 113 5.21 -9.89 6.49
CA PHE A 113 4.63 -8.54 6.56
C PHE A 113 3.63 -8.41 5.39
N ILE A 114 2.41 -8.03 5.69
CA ILE A 114 1.31 -7.99 4.71
C ILE A 114 1.14 -6.57 4.21
N VAL A 115 1.13 -6.38 2.90
CA VAL A 115 0.85 -5.09 2.27
C VAL A 115 -0.39 -5.21 1.40
N ILE A 116 -1.39 -4.37 1.67
CA ILE A 116 -2.62 -4.24 0.89
C ILE A 116 -2.59 -2.85 0.25
N ASP A 117 -2.50 -2.80 -1.07
CA ASP A 117 -2.30 -1.56 -1.81
C ASP A 117 -3.54 -1.25 -2.65
N GLU A 118 -4.15 -0.09 -2.37
CA GLU A 118 -5.33 0.44 -3.07
C GLU A 118 -6.51 -0.55 -3.11
N LEU A 119 -6.89 -1.07 -1.94
CA LEU A 119 -7.99 -2.05 -1.83
C LEU A 119 -9.34 -1.50 -2.34
N GLU A 120 -9.51 -0.18 -2.34
CA GLU A 120 -10.73 0.52 -2.73
C GLU A 120 -11.01 0.52 -4.24
N ILE A 121 -10.01 0.23 -5.08
CA ILE A 121 -10.17 0.33 -6.54
C ILE A 121 -11.25 -0.62 -7.06
N GLY A 122 -12.23 -0.04 -7.73
CA GLY A 122 -13.36 -0.76 -8.33
C GLY A 122 -14.43 -1.19 -7.33
N MET A 123 -14.44 -0.61 -6.12
CA MET A 123 -15.46 -0.84 -5.10
C MET A 123 -16.30 0.41 -4.86
N SER A 124 -17.62 0.25 -4.69
CA SER A 124 -18.47 1.30 -4.15
C SER A 124 -18.15 1.56 -2.67
N ARG A 125 -18.60 2.69 -2.13
CA ARG A 125 -18.38 3.05 -0.71
C ARG A 125 -18.93 2.00 0.25
N GLU A 126 -20.10 1.43 -0.06
CA GLU A 126 -20.75 0.40 0.75
C GLU A 126 -19.90 -0.87 0.78
N VAL A 127 -19.33 -1.27 -0.37
CA VAL A 127 -18.44 -2.44 -0.45
C VAL A 127 -17.14 -2.18 0.29
N GLN A 128 -16.54 -0.98 0.16
CA GLN A 128 -15.34 -0.60 0.92
C GLN A 128 -15.58 -0.72 2.42
N THR A 129 -16.71 -0.19 2.93
CA THR A 129 -17.10 -0.29 4.33
C THR A 129 -17.26 -1.76 4.75
N GLY A 130 -17.94 -2.58 3.95
CA GLY A 130 -18.11 -4.01 4.22
C GLY A 130 -16.79 -4.77 4.28
N VAL A 131 -15.87 -4.47 3.36
CA VAL A 131 -14.51 -5.05 3.36
C VAL A 131 -13.72 -4.62 4.60
N CYS A 132 -13.80 -3.35 5.01
CA CYS A 132 -13.16 -2.90 6.23
C CYS A 132 -13.69 -3.63 7.47
N HIS A 133 -15.01 -3.86 7.57
CA HIS A 133 -15.59 -4.66 8.65
C HIS A 133 -15.05 -6.09 8.65
N MET A 134 -15.03 -6.75 7.50
CA MET A 134 -14.45 -8.10 7.35
C MET A 134 -12.97 -8.14 7.78
N LEU A 135 -12.17 -7.15 7.39
CA LEU A 135 -10.77 -7.06 7.74
C LEU A 135 -10.57 -6.79 9.24
N ASN A 136 -11.42 -5.96 9.87
CA ASN A 136 -11.41 -5.70 11.30
C ASN A 136 -11.64 -6.96 12.14
N GLU A 137 -12.43 -7.91 11.63
CA GLU A 137 -12.64 -9.20 12.28
C GLU A 137 -11.44 -10.14 12.13
N LYS A 138 -10.79 -10.12 10.97
CA LYS A 138 -9.69 -11.05 10.62
C LYS A 138 -8.30 -10.60 11.09
N PHE A 139 -8.01 -9.32 11.02
CA PHE A 139 -6.67 -8.77 11.29
C PHE A 139 -6.11 -9.14 12.66
N PRO A 140 -6.89 -9.15 13.77
CA PRO A 140 -6.34 -9.54 15.07
C PRO A 140 -5.77 -10.96 15.10
N ASP A 141 -6.41 -11.91 14.41
CA ASP A 141 -5.91 -13.30 14.35
C ASP A 141 -4.74 -13.44 13.36
N ILE A 142 -4.81 -12.75 12.23
CA ILE A 142 -3.74 -12.73 11.24
C ILE A 142 -2.47 -12.16 11.82
N LEU A 143 -2.57 -11.08 12.60
CA LEU A 143 -1.43 -10.39 13.20
C LEU A 143 -0.67 -11.28 14.21
N LYS A 144 -1.35 -12.23 14.90
CA LYS A 144 -0.70 -13.18 15.80
C LYS A 144 0.36 -14.05 15.12
N HIS A 145 0.26 -14.22 13.79
CA HIS A 145 1.11 -15.11 13.00
C HIS A 145 1.95 -14.39 11.94
N ASN A 146 1.92 -13.05 11.93
CA ASN A 146 2.56 -12.23 10.91
C ASN A 146 3.29 -11.02 11.52
N TYR A 147 4.17 -10.40 10.73
CA TYR A 147 5.07 -9.33 11.22
C TYR A 147 4.44 -7.93 11.18
N GLY A 148 3.20 -7.80 10.75
CA GLY A 148 2.50 -6.54 10.64
C GLY A 148 1.67 -6.44 9.37
N ILE A 149 0.83 -5.42 9.30
CA ILE A 149 -0.06 -5.15 8.18
C ILE A 149 0.05 -3.68 7.80
N LEU A 150 0.31 -3.41 6.53
CA LEU A 150 0.27 -2.08 5.94
C LEU A 150 -0.87 -2.01 4.93
N VAL A 151 -1.79 -1.07 5.12
CA VAL A 151 -2.83 -0.76 4.15
C VAL A 151 -2.52 0.60 3.54
N ILE A 152 -2.27 0.60 2.24
CA ILE A 152 -2.03 1.82 1.46
C ILE A 152 -3.35 2.19 0.78
N THR A 153 -3.83 3.41 1.01
CA THR A 153 -5.14 3.83 0.50
C THR A 153 -5.22 5.33 0.20
N HIS A 154 -6.10 5.68 -0.71
CA HIS A 154 -6.55 7.05 -0.96
C HIS A 154 -7.98 7.29 -0.44
N SER A 155 -8.65 6.25 0.05
CA SER A 155 -10.05 6.31 0.43
C SER A 155 -10.23 6.78 1.86
N GLU A 156 -11.01 7.85 2.04
CA GLU A 156 -11.45 8.29 3.37
C GLU A 156 -12.34 7.25 4.06
N ASP A 157 -13.14 6.51 3.29
CA ASP A 157 -14.01 5.49 3.83
C ASP A 157 -13.20 4.33 4.42
N VAL A 158 -12.08 3.96 3.79
CA VAL A 158 -11.15 2.97 4.34
C VAL A 158 -10.53 3.48 5.64
N VAL A 159 -10.01 4.71 5.66
CA VAL A 159 -9.40 5.29 6.87
C VAL A 159 -10.39 5.37 8.02
N LYS A 160 -11.63 5.80 7.76
CA LYS A 160 -12.69 5.92 8.78
C LYS A 160 -13.18 4.58 9.34
N ASN A 161 -13.17 3.52 8.54
CA ASN A 161 -13.82 2.26 8.89
C ASN A 161 -12.85 1.13 9.25
N LEU A 162 -11.58 1.22 8.86
CA LEU A 162 -10.57 0.22 9.18
C LEU A 162 -9.90 0.54 10.52
N LYS A 163 -10.01 -0.37 11.49
CA LYS A 163 -9.30 -0.25 12.77
C LYS A 163 -7.80 -0.41 12.53
N HIS A 164 -7.02 0.53 13.04
CA HIS A 164 -5.58 0.53 12.90
C HIS A 164 -4.90 1.08 14.16
N ASP A 165 -3.63 0.73 14.34
CA ASP A 165 -2.81 1.17 15.48
C ASP A 165 -2.00 2.41 15.13
N ASN A 166 -1.74 2.62 13.83
CA ASN A 166 -0.86 3.68 13.36
C ASN A 166 -1.36 4.26 12.04
N PHE A 167 -1.27 5.58 11.91
CA PHE A 167 -1.59 6.32 10.70
C PHE A 167 -0.36 7.11 10.24
N ILE A 168 0.01 6.94 8.98
CA ILE A 168 1.12 7.66 8.35
C ILE A 168 0.61 8.36 7.09
N ASN A 169 0.86 9.65 7.00
CA ASN A 169 0.62 10.41 5.77
C ASN A 169 1.97 10.91 5.23
N ILE A 170 2.25 10.65 3.95
CA ILE A 170 3.53 11.02 3.31
C ILE A 170 3.77 12.54 3.35
N GLU A 171 2.72 13.34 3.42
CA GLU A 171 2.80 14.80 3.49
C GLU A 171 2.88 15.32 4.93
N GLY A 172 2.93 14.42 5.93
CA GLY A 172 3.06 14.75 7.34
C GLY A 172 1.78 15.22 8.02
N MET A 173 0.61 15.00 7.41
CA MET A 173 -0.68 15.33 8.04
C MET A 173 -1.03 14.31 9.12
N SER A 174 -1.70 14.77 10.19
CA SER A 174 -2.40 13.86 11.09
C SER A 174 -3.61 13.21 10.38
N GLU A 175 -4.15 12.14 10.97
CA GLU A 175 -5.36 11.49 10.43
C GLU A 175 -6.53 12.47 10.34
N GLU A 176 -6.77 13.26 11.40
CA GLU A 176 -7.82 14.29 11.44
C GLU A 176 -7.63 15.34 10.35
N GLN A 177 -6.41 15.87 10.19
CA GLN A 177 -6.07 16.82 9.13
C GLN A 177 -6.30 16.22 7.74
N TRP A 178 -5.93 14.97 7.54
CA TRP A 178 -6.10 14.31 6.26
C TRP A 178 -7.58 14.09 5.92
N LEU A 179 -8.40 13.68 6.90
CA LEU A 179 -9.84 13.46 6.73
C LEU A 179 -10.64 14.75 6.51
N THR A 180 -10.13 15.89 6.99
CA THR A 180 -10.81 17.21 6.89
C THR A 180 -10.18 18.15 5.88
N ARG A 181 -9.15 17.68 5.14
CA ARG A 181 -8.41 18.50 4.18
C ARG A 181 -9.27 18.97 3.01
N ASP A 182 -9.04 20.16 2.55
CA ASP A 182 -9.53 20.59 1.24
C ASP A 182 -8.82 19.85 0.12
N ILE A 183 -9.57 19.39 -0.86
CA ILE A 183 -9.03 18.76 -2.06
C ILE A 183 -8.59 19.87 -3.02
N ILE A 184 -7.29 20.08 -3.13
CA ILE A 184 -6.70 21.03 -4.05
C ILE A 184 -6.42 20.29 -5.37
N PRO A 185 -7.02 20.70 -6.49
CA PRO A 185 -6.71 20.13 -7.79
C PRO A 185 -5.23 20.31 -8.14
N VAL A 186 -4.59 19.25 -8.61
CA VAL A 186 -3.21 19.28 -9.12
C VAL A 186 -3.24 19.09 -10.62
N ASP A 187 -2.42 19.86 -11.34
CA ASP A 187 -2.30 19.70 -12.79
C ASP A 187 -1.71 18.32 -13.12
N PRO A 188 -2.36 17.50 -13.97
CA PRO A 188 -1.85 16.18 -14.32
C PRO A 188 -0.44 16.22 -14.95
N SER A 189 -0.09 17.26 -15.69
CA SER A 189 1.23 17.43 -16.29
C SER A 189 2.33 17.67 -15.25
N ASP A 190 2.02 18.41 -14.18
CA ASP A 190 2.94 18.60 -13.05
C ASP A 190 3.18 17.26 -12.31
N LEU A 191 2.13 16.45 -12.12
CA LEU A 191 2.24 15.12 -11.52
C LEU A 191 3.09 14.16 -12.36
N GLU A 192 2.90 14.13 -13.68
CA GLU A 192 3.67 13.29 -14.59
C GLU A 192 5.15 13.68 -14.59
N THR A 193 5.43 14.99 -14.66
CA THR A 193 6.79 15.53 -14.59
C THR A 193 7.48 15.15 -13.30
N TRP A 194 6.81 15.35 -12.18
CA TRP A 194 7.32 14.96 -10.85
C TRP A 194 7.57 13.46 -10.73
N ALA A 195 6.60 12.62 -11.12
CA ALA A 195 6.73 11.17 -11.06
C ALA A 195 7.94 10.69 -11.87
N THR A 196 8.11 11.19 -13.09
CA THR A 196 9.23 10.86 -13.97
C THR A 196 10.57 11.24 -13.35
N ALA A 197 10.67 12.45 -12.79
CA ALA A 197 11.88 12.92 -12.13
C ALA A 197 12.22 12.10 -10.88
N LEU A 198 11.21 11.77 -10.06
CA LEU A 198 11.37 10.94 -8.86
C LEU A 198 11.87 9.53 -9.22
N PHE A 199 11.26 8.87 -10.20
CA PHE A 199 11.70 7.55 -10.67
C PHE A 199 13.14 7.56 -11.18
N LYS A 200 13.52 8.60 -11.93
CA LYS A 200 14.89 8.77 -12.41
C LYS A 200 15.86 8.91 -11.25
N ALA A 201 15.58 9.80 -10.28
CA ALA A 201 16.44 10.03 -9.12
C ALA A 201 16.62 8.77 -8.27
N VAL A 202 15.56 7.99 -8.06
CA VAL A 202 15.63 6.69 -7.34
C VAL A 202 16.52 5.69 -8.08
N ARG A 203 16.34 5.57 -9.40
CA ARG A 203 17.14 4.65 -10.22
C ARG A 203 18.63 5.01 -10.22
N ASP A 204 18.95 6.30 -10.24
CA ASP A 204 20.34 6.77 -10.28
C ASP A 204 21.07 6.57 -8.94
N ARG A 205 20.33 6.48 -7.82
CA ARG A 205 20.89 6.09 -6.49
C ARG A 205 21.16 4.58 -6.35
N GLN A 206 20.59 3.73 -7.20
CA GLN A 206 20.79 2.27 -7.16
C GLN A 206 21.95 1.78 -8.03
N LYS A 207 22.62 2.67 -8.75
CA LYS A 207 23.84 2.42 -9.52
C LYS A 207 25.09 2.65 -8.69
#